data_554e6fcf8b198f10cf40e66fa507cb22
#
_entry.id   554e6fcf8b198f10cf40e66fa507cb22
#
_cell.length_a   1.000
_cell.length_b   1.000
_cell.length_c   1.000
_cell.angle_alpha   90.00
_cell.angle_beta   90.00
_cell.angle_gamma   90.00
#
_symmetry.space_group_name_H-M   'P 1'
#
loop_
_entity.id
_entity.type
_entity.pdbx_description
1 polymer ?
#
loop_
_entity_poly.entity_id
_entity_poly.type
_entity_poly.pdbx_seq_one_letter_code
_entity_poly.pdbx_strand_id
1 'polypeptide(L)'
;PRVRRQRQMCIRDRFGIEEIPLDYKGRVEQYISKFDAISVREEAAKSIIERITNRQDVEVLIDPTMMLQKEEWDRIVKKPKEMLPDKYIVCYFLGTETKEYISAIHKIAAEKDCEIIDLSNLESEFYCCGPSEFVYLIKTAEFVCTDSFHASVFSILYNRPFLVFDRNGKHTGMGSRINTLLKTFHLEKLHYTGNFQDVKFEYDFSITNQSLKKEREKAYRFIHHALDE
;
A
#
# COMPACT_ATOMS: atom_id res chain seq x y z
N PRO A 1 -10.73 -43.20 5.71
CA PRO A 1 -9.90 -42.05 5.40
C PRO A 1 -10.69 -40.79 5.70
N ARG A 2 -10.19 -39.98 6.63
CA ARG A 2 -10.74 -38.63 6.83
C ARG A 2 -10.48 -37.86 5.54
N VAL A 3 -11.54 -37.61 4.76
CA VAL A 3 -11.48 -36.65 3.67
C VAL A 3 -11.18 -35.30 4.34
N ARG A 4 -9.92 -34.85 4.20
CA ARG A 4 -9.58 -33.47 4.56
C ARG A 4 -10.49 -32.57 3.73
N ARG A 5 -11.49 -31.97 4.37
CA ARG A 5 -12.24 -30.90 3.74
C ARG A 5 -11.21 -29.83 3.35
N GLN A 6 -11.18 -29.51 2.09
CA GLN A 6 -10.32 -28.45 1.59
C GLN A 6 -10.80 -27.15 2.24
N ARG A 7 -10.04 -26.62 3.20
CA ARG A 7 -10.40 -25.37 3.86
C ARG A 7 -10.38 -24.25 2.85
N GLN A 8 -11.41 -23.48 2.83
CA GLN A 8 -11.50 -22.29 2.00
C GLN A 8 -11.15 -21.09 2.87
N MET A 9 -10.01 -20.49 2.59
CA MET A 9 -9.53 -19.28 3.23
C MET A 9 -9.53 -18.13 2.22
N CYS A 10 -10.17 -17.03 2.56
CA CYS A 10 -10.04 -15.79 1.81
C CYS A 10 -8.97 -14.94 2.47
N ILE A 11 -7.83 -14.83 1.80
CA ILE A 11 -6.76 -13.93 2.14
C ILE A 11 -6.71 -12.87 1.05
N ARG A 12 -6.75 -11.58 1.40
CA ARG A 12 -6.60 -10.44 0.50
C ARG A 12 -7.87 -9.90 -0.14
N ASP A 13 -9.04 -10.06 0.41
CA ASP A 13 -10.18 -9.43 -0.23
C ASP A 13 -10.12 -7.91 -0.16
N ARG A 14 -10.35 -7.34 -1.32
CA ARG A 14 -10.35 -5.92 -1.58
C ARG A 14 -11.67 -5.57 -2.23
N PHE A 15 -12.50 -4.84 -1.52
CA PHE A 15 -13.73 -4.35 -2.13
C PHE A 15 -13.48 -3.11 -2.97
N GLY A 16 -12.62 -2.18 -2.51
CA GLY A 16 -12.35 -0.91 -3.22
C GLY A 16 -13.59 -0.05 -3.41
N ILE A 17 -14.64 -0.35 -2.65
CA ILE A 17 -15.95 0.32 -2.64
C ILE A 17 -16.38 0.48 -1.19
N GLU A 18 -17.19 1.48 -0.90
CA GLU A 18 -17.74 1.74 0.44
C GLU A 18 -18.96 0.87 0.75
N GLU A 19 -19.69 0.46 -0.29
CA GLU A 19 -20.87 -0.41 -0.17
C GLU A 19 -20.95 -1.40 -1.34
N ILE A 20 -21.45 -2.59 -1.07
CA ILE A 20 -21.74 -3.58 -2.11
C ILE A 20 -23.07 -3.20 -2.77
N PRO A 21 -23.12 -3.10 -4.12
CA PRO A 21 -24.37 -2.86 -4.83
C PRO A 21 -25.43 -3.91 -4.46
N LEU A 22 -26.67 -3.48 -4.28
CA LEU A 22 -27.79 -4.31 -3.78
C LEU A 22 -27.94 -5.61 -4.58
N ASP A 23 -27.77 -5.56 -5.91
CA ASP A 23 -27.89 -6.70 -6.81
C ASP A 23 -26.85 -7.81 -6.56
N TYR A 24 -25.72 -7.45 -5.93
CA TYR A 24 -24.63 -8.39 -5.62
C TYR A 24 -24.61 -8.83 -4.17
N LYS A 25 -25.32 -8.15 -3.27
CA LYS A 25 -25.25 -8.37 -1.82
C LYS A 25 -25.48 -9.84 -1.44
N GLY A 26 -26.58 -10.44 -1.87
CA GLY A 26 -26.91 -11.84 -1.52
C GLY A 26 -25.91 -12.86 -2.08
N ARG A 27 -25.35 -12.60 -3.28
CA ARG A 27 -24.32 -13.47 -3.85
C ARG A 27 -23.01 -13.38 -3.08
N VAL A 28 -22.60 -12.17 -2.72
CA VAL A 28 -21.37 -11.91 -1.96
C VAL A 28 -21.50 -12.55 -0.57
N GLU A 29 -22.63 -12.36 0.12
CA GLU A 29 -22.94 -12.99 1.39
C GLU A 29 -22.84 -14.53 1.30
N GLN A 30 -23.47 -15.14 0.31
CA GLN A 30 -23.46 -16.58 0.08
C GLN A 30 -22.05 -17.14 -0.12
N TYR A 31 -21.18 -16.41 -0.84
CA TYR A 31 -19.80 -16.86 -1.08
C TYR A 31 -18.91 -16.64 0.13
N ILE A 32 -18.99 -15.48 0.76
CA ILE A 32 -18.16 -15.14 1.93
C ILE A 32 -18.48 -16.04 3.12
N SER A 33 -19.76 -16.40 3.33
CA SER A 33 -20.17 -17.29 4.42
C SER A 33 -19.60 -18.70 4.32
N LYS A 34 -19.04 -19.09 3.18
CA LYS A 34 -18.41 -20.42 2.98
C LYS A 34 -16.95 -20.47 3.39
N PHE A 35 -16.32 -19.33 3.65
CA PHE A 35 -14.93 -19.31 4.05
C PHE A 35 -14.78 -19.66 5.54
N ASP A 36 -13.82 -20.53 5.86
CA ASP A 36 -13.51 -20.93 7.23
C ASP A 36 -12.83 -19.78 7.99
N ALA A 37 -11.95 -19.01 7.32
CA ALA A 37 -11.27 -17.85 7.87
C ALA A 37 -11.23 -16.71 6.86
N ILE A 38 -11.39 -15.46 7.33
CA ILE A 38 -11.40 -14.27 6.47
C ILE A 38 -10.47 -13.22 7.03
N SER A 39 -9.57 -12.75 6.17
CA SER A 39 -8.80 -11.54 6.43
C SER A 39 -8.90 -10.55 5.29
N VAL A 40 -8.85 -9.28 5.64
CA VAL A 40 -8.91 -8.14 4.71
C VAL A 40 -7.77 -7.17 4.97
N ARG A 41 -7.55 -6.21 4.08
CA ARG A 41 -6.44 -5.25 4.19
C ARG A 41 -6.85 -3.86 4.65
N GLU A 42 -8.15 -3.68 4.92
CA GLU A 42 -8.70 -2.37 5.27
C GLU A 42 -9.91 -2.52 6.18
N GLU A 43 -10.07 -1.59 7.12
CA GLU A 43 -11.18 -1.57 8.07
C GLU A 43 -12.55 -1.44 7.37
N ALA A 44 -12.60 -0.70 6.26
CA ALA A 44 -13.82 -0.56 5.47
C ALA A 44 -14.32 -1.93 4.95
N ALA A 45 -13.41 -2.78 4.45
CA ALA A 45 -13.76 -4.12 3.98
C ALA A 45 -14.24 -5.02 5.12
N LYS A 46 -13.60 -4.95 6.31
CA LYS A 46 -14.06 -5.63 7.51
C LYS A 46 -15.49 -5.23 7.85
N SER A 47 -15.77 -3.94 7.95
CA SER A 47 -17.11 -3.42 8.26
C SER A 47 -18.16 -3.85 7.23
N ILE A 48 -17.80 -3.94 5.94
CA ILE A 48 -18.70 -4.45 4.90
C ILE A 48 -19.04 -5.91 5.15
N ILE A 49 -18.03 -6.77 5.37
CA ILE A 49 -18.24 -8.22 5.57
C ILE A 49 -19.05 -8.48 6.83
N GLU A 50 -18.72 -7.85 7.95
CA GLU A 50 -19.45 -7.98 9.21
C GLU A 50 -20.92 -7.61 9.06
N ARG A 51 -21.20 -6.55 8.29
CA ARG A 51 -22.57 -6.06 8.06
C ARG A 51 -23.42 -6.99 7.18
N ILE A 52 -22.80 -7.70 6.21
CA ILE A 52 -23.54 -8.57 5.28
C ILE A 52 -23.61 -10.02 5.73
N THR A 53 -22.69 -10.49 6.58
CA THR A 53 -22.59 -11.89 6.98
C THR A 53 -22.87 -12.12 8.48
N ASN A 54 -22.97 -11.05 9.28
CA ASN A 54 -23.00 -11.08 10.75
C ASN A 54 -21.78 -11.77 11.39
N ARG A 55 -20.69 -11.98 10.65
CA ARG A 55 -19.44 -12.54 11.18
C ARG A 55 -18.72 -11.50 12.03
N GLN A 56 -18.04 -11.95 13.10
CA GLN A 56 -17.24 -11.13 13.99
C GLN A 56 -15.75 -11.55 13.99
N ASP A 57 -15.42 -12.55 13.19
CA ASP A 57 -14.09 -13.17 13.11
C ASP A 57 -13.26 -12.69 11.91
N VAL A 58 -13.65 -11.56 11.32
CA VAL A 58 -12.91 -10.94 10.21
C VAL A 58 -11.73 -10.16 10.75
N GLU A 59 -10.51 -10.50 10.31
CA GLU A 59 -9.31 -9.81 10.72
C GLU A 59 -8.79 -8.84 9.66
N VAL A 60 -8.33 -7.66 10.11
CA VAL A 60 -7.57 -6.74 9.26
C VAL A 60 -6.09 -7.06 9.41
N LEU A 61 -5.45 -7.43 8.30
CA LEU A 61 -4.04 -7.82 8.25
C LEU A 61 -3.29 -6.97 7.23
N ILE A 62 -1.97 -6.91 7.41
CA ILE A 62 -1.09 -6.23 6.45
C ILE A 62 -1.16 -6.87 5.06
N ASP A 63 -0.85 -6.07 4.06
CA ASP A 63 -0.71 -6.58 2.69
C ASP A 63 0.38 -7.66 2.65
N PRO A 64 0.17 -8.78 1.94
CA PRO A 64 1.18 -9.83 1.82
C PRO A 64 2.54 -9.37 1.27
N THR A 65 2.57 -8.26 0.53
CA THR A 65 3.83 -7.62 0.14
C THR A 65 4.69 -7.26 1.36
N MET A 66 4.05 -6.90 2.48
CA MET A 66 4.73 -6.53 3.73
C MET A 66 5.11 -7.74 4.60
N MET A 67 4.63 -8.94 4.28
CA MET A 67 5.01 -10.16 4.99
C MET A 67 6.45 -10.56 4.69
N LEU A 68 6.93 -10.29 3.48
CA LEU A 68 8.33 -10.48 3.11
C LEU A 68 9.19 -9.37 3.71
N GLN A 69 10.41 -9.73 4.08
CA GLN A 69 11.40 -8.77 4.53
C GLN A 69 12.09 -8.11 3.33
N LYS A 70 12.72 -6.96 3.52
CA LYS A 70 13.40 -6.24 2.45
C LYS A 70 14.51 -7.07 1.79
N GLU A 71 15.19 -7.92 2.54
CA GLU A 71 16.23 -8.84 2.05
C GLU A 71 15.68 -9.87 1.07
N GLU A 72 14.42 -10.25 1.22
CA GLU A 72 13.74 -11.17 0.28
C GLU A 72 13.34 -10.43 -1.00
N TRP A 73 12.87 -9.20 -0.87
CA TRP A 73 12.62 -8.33 -2.02
C TRP A 73 13.89 -8.01 -2.79
N ASP A 74 15.02 -7.83 -2.10
CA ASP A 74 16.32 -7.53 -2.72
C ASP A 74 16.79 -8.62 -3.70
N ARG A 75 16.27 -9.83 -3.61
CA ARG A 75 16.59 -10.92 -4.55
C ARG A 75 16.03 -10.69 -5.96
N ILE A 76 14.97 -9.90 -6.08
CA ILE A 76 14.32 -9.62 -7.36
C ILE A 76 14.54 -8.19 -7.86
N VAL A 77 15.08 -7.32 -7.02
CA VAL A 77 15.37 -5.92 -7.37
C VAL A 77 16.38 -5.84 -8.50
N LYS A 78 16.10 -5.02 -9.50
CA LYS A 78 16.98 -4.76 -10.63
C LYS A 78 17.10 -3.27 -10.88
N LYS A 79 18.32 -2.80 -11.10
CA LYS A 79 18.57 -1.43 -11.55
C LYS A 79 17.97 -1.24 -12.94
N PRO A 80 17.23 -0.16 -13.22
CA PRO A 80 16.82 0.21 -14.57
C PRO A 80 18.01 0.29 -15.52
N LYS A 81 17.76 0.11 -16.82
CA LYS A 81 18.77 0.25 -17.86
C LYS A 81 19.07 1.70 -18.17
N GLU A 82 18.09 2.53 -17.94
CA GLU A 82 18.11 3.98 -18.12
C GLU A 82 19.15 4.60 -17.17
N MET A 83 19.73 5.72 -17.57
CA MET A 83 20.70 6.44 -16.75
C MET A 83 19.97 7.12 -15.59
N LEU A 84 20.35 6.78 -14.38
CA LEU A 84 19.75 7.38 -13.19
C LEU A 84 20.53 8.64 -12.80
N PRO A 85 19.82 9.71 -12.40
CA PRO A 85 20.43 10.85 -11.72
C PRO A 85 21.15 10.42 -10.44
N ASP A 86 22.14 11.21 -10.02
CA ASP A 86 22.88 10.95 -8.77
C ASP A 86 21.97 11.01 -7.54
N LYS A 87 21.01 11.95 -7.56
CA LYS A 87 19.98 12.11 -6.53
C LYS A 87 18.63 12.34 -7.19
N TYR A 88 17.62 11.61 -6.74
CA TYR A 88 16.29 11.76 -7.31
C TYR A 88 15.18 11.50 -6.30
N ILE A 89 14.03 12.07 -6.59
CA ILE A 89 12.76 11.71 -5.99
C ILE A 89 11.94 10.90 -6.99
N VAL A 90 11.14 9.96 -6.48
CA VAL A 90 10.20 9.20 -7.31
C VAL A 90 8.81 9.77 -7.19
N CYS A 91 8.17 10.01 -8.32
CA CYS A 91 6.75 10.31 -8.43
C CYS A 91 6.01 9.13 -9.05
N TYR A 92 4.94 8.66 -8.39
CA TYR A 92 4.09 7.60 -8.94
C TYR A 92 2.64 7.83 -8.56
N PHE A 93 1.86 8.31 -9.52
CA PHE A 93 0.45 8.64 -9.36
C PHE A 93 -0.42 7.77 -10.25
N LEU A 94 -1.49 7.23 -9.70
CA LEU A 94 -2.49 6.43 -10.40
C LEU A 94 -3.76 7.25 -10.70
N GLY A 95 -3.89 8.41 -10.05
CA GLY A 95 -4.89 9.43 -10.32
C GLY A 95 -4.32 10.60 -11.11
N THR A 96 -5.10 11.67 -11.22
CA THR A 96 -4.67 12.89 -11.91
C THR A 96 -3.96 13.81 -10.93
N GLU A 97 -2.76 14.25 -11.28
CA GLU A 97 -2.03 15.26 -10.52
C GLU A 97 -2.64 16.64 -10.72
N THR A 98 -2.87 17.35 -9.62
CA THR A 98 -3.32 18.74 -9.66
C THR A 98 -2.12 19.67 -9.84
N LYS A 99 -2.37 20.90 -10.27
CA LYS A 99 -1.32 21.95 -10.34
C LYS A 99 -0.67 22.19 -8.97
N GLU A 100 -1.44 22.02 -7.90
CA GLU A 100 -0.97 22.16 -6.52
C GLU A 100 0.02 21.02 -6.19
N TYR A 101 -0.32 19.76 -6.54
CA TYR A 101 0.55 18.62 -6.32
C TYR A 101 1.86 18.76 -7.10
N ILE A 102 1.78 19.10 -8.37
CA ILE A 102 2.96 19.36 -9.22
C ILE A 102 3.84 20.45 -8.59
N SER A 103 3.25 21.56 -8.11
CA SER A 103 4.00 22.62 -7.43
C SER A 103 4.66 22.13 -6.14
N ALA A 104 3.98 21.31 -5.34
CA ALA A 104 4.53 20.73 -4.12
C ALA A 104 5.71 19.78 -4.43
N ILE A 105 5.55 18.91 -5.43
CA ILE A 105 6.58 17.97 -5.89
C ILE A 105 7.86 18.71 -6.33
N HIS A 106 7.71 19.76 -7.16
CA HIS A 106 8.88 20.57 -7.58
C HIS A 106 9.58 21.27 -6.41
N LYS A 107 8.81 21.73 -5.40
CA LYS A 107 9.42 22.30 -4.18
C LYS A 107 10.16 21.23 -3.38
N ILE A 108 9.61 20.01 -3.27
CA ILE A 108 10.29 18.87 -2.59
C ILE A 108 11.60 18.56 -3.33
N ALA A 109 11.56 18.46 -4.65
CA ALA A 109 12.75 18.18 -5.45
C ALA A 109 13.83 19.25 -5.28
N ALA A 110 13.45 20.53 -5.30
CA ALA A 110 14.36 21.64 -5.08
C ALA A 110 14.96 21.65 -3.67
N GLU A 111 14.16 21.39 -2.63
CA GLU A 111 14.63 21.34 -1.23
C GLU A 111 15.63 20.21 -1.00
N LYS A 112 15.48 19.10 -1.72
CA LYS A 112 16.35 17.93 -1.64
C LYS A 112 17.53 17.98 -2.62
N ASP A 113 17.58 18.97 -3.50
CA ASP A 113 18.57 19.02 -4.59
C ASP A 113 18.55 17.73 -5.43
N CYS A 114 17.35 17.34 -5.87
CA CYS A 114 17.06 16.09 -6.56
C CYS A 114 16.39 16.33 -7.91
N GLU A 115 16.65 15.45 -8.86
CA GLU A 115 15.84 15.33 -10.08
C GLU A 115 14.54 14.56 -9.82
N ILE A 116 13.56 14.71 -10.71
CA ILE A 116 12.27 14.03 -10.59
C ILE A 116 12.23 12.86 -11.58
N ILE A 117 12.05 11.65 -11.06
CA ILE A 117 11.69 10.47 -11.86
C ILE A 117 10.20 10.24 -11.73
N ASP A 118 9.47 10.51 -12.80
CA ASP A 118 8.02 10.31 -12.85
C ASP A 118 7.69 9.01 -13.58
N LEU A 119 7.16 8.03 -12.83
CA LEU A 119 6.76 6.71 -13.33
C LEU A 119 5.35 6.71 -13.94
N SER A 120 4.63 7.81 -13.82
CA SER A 120 3.24 7.97 -14.32
C SER A 120 3.21 8.68 -15.68
N ASN A 121 4.28 9.38 -16.04
CA ASN A 121 4.36 10.14 -17.28
C ASN A 121 4.73 9.24 -18.45
N LEU A 122 3.85 9.17 -19.46
CA LEU A 122 4.05 8.39 -20.69
C LEU A 122 5.30 8.78 -21.49
N GLU A 123 5.78 10.01 -21.34
CA GLU A 123 6.97 10.53 -22.02
C GLU A 123 8.27 10.24 -21.22
N SER A 124 8.13 9.77 -19.98
CA SER A 124 9.28 9.40 -19.15
C SER A 124 9.91 8.10 -19.66
N GLU A 125 11.23 8.07 -19.77
CA GLU A 125 11.98 6.85 -20.08
C GLU A 125 11.76 5.73 -19.03
N PHE A 126 11.34 6.10 -17.81
CA PHE A 126 11.05 5.19 -16.72
C PHE A 126 9.60 4.68 -16.70
N TYR A 127 8.71 5.14 -17.60
CA TYR A 127 7.32 4.71 -17.64
C TYR A 127 7.15 3.19 -17.84
N CYS A 128 8.04 2.57 -18.62
CA CYS A 128 8.02 1.14 -18.90
C CYS A 128 8.77 0.28 -17.88
N CYS A 129 9.18 0.84 -16.73
CA CYS A 129 9.83 0.09 -15.68
C CYS A 129 8.96 -1.06 -15.18
N GLY A 130 9.55 -2.26 -15.12
CA GLY A 130 8.91 -3.44 -14.55
C GLY A 130 8.89 -3.41 -13.01
N PRO A 131 8.23 -4.41 -12.38
CA PRO A 131 8.13 -4.45 -10.92
C PRO A 131 9.48 -4.46 -10.20
N SER A 132 10.49 -5.09 -10.78
CA SER A 132 11.84 -5.17 -10.19
C SER A 132 12.55 -3.82 -10.20
N GLU A 133 12.42 -3.07 -11.28
CA GLU A 133 12.94 -1.72 -11.42
C GLU A 133 12.15 -0.73 -10.56
N PHE A 134 10.83 -0.87 -10.48
CA PHE A 134 9.97 -0.06 -9.61
C PHE A 134 10.43 -0.13 -8.14
N VAL A 135 10.69 -1.35 -7.63
CA VAL A 135 11.18 -1.51 -6.28
C VAL A 135 12.58 -0.91 -6.11
N TYR A 136 13.46 -1.07 -7.11
CA TYR A 136 14.78 -0.45 -7.10
C TYR A 136 14.69 1.07 -6.98
N LEU A 137 13.87 1.70 -7.81
CA LEU A 137 13.71 3.15 -7.84
C LEU A 137 13.21 3.70 -6.50
N ILE A 138 12.22 3.05 -5.88
CA ILE A 138 11.75 3.43 -4.54
C ILE A 138 12.86 3.21 -3.50
N LYS A 139 13.53 2.05 -3.53
CA LYS A 139 14.59 1.70 -2.58
C LYS A 139 15.72 2.73 -2.55
N THR A 140 16.07 3.32 -3.69
CA THR A 140 17.22 4.23 -3.84
C THR A 140 16.86 5.71 -3.95
N ALA A 141 15.55 6.04 -3.98
CA ALA A 141 15.08 7.42 -3.99
C ALA A 141 15.42 8.16 -2.69
N GLU A 142 15.68 9.46 -2.77
CA GLU A 142 15.79 10.35 -1.60
C GLU A 142 14.43 10.66 -0.98
N PHE A 143 13.37 10.63 -1.81
CA PHE A 143 12.01 10.88 -1.38
C PHE A 143 11.01 10.26 -2.37
N VAL A 144 9.79 9.92 -1.90
CA VAL A 144 8.74 9.36 -2.75
C VAL A 144 7.46 10.18 -2.62
N CYS A 145 6.91 10.65 -3.74
CA CYS A 145 5.62 11.33 -3.83
C CYS A 145 4.61 10.43 -4.52
N THR A 146 3.49 10.10 -3.89
CA THR A 146 2.59 9.10 -4.47
C THR A 146 1.15 9.15 -3.95
N ASP A 147 0.21 8.65 -4.75
CA ASP A 147 -1.14 8.26 -4.36
C ASP A 147 -1.30 6.73 -4.38
N SER A 148 -0.20 5.99 -4.58
CA SER A 148 -0.20 4.55 -4.72
C SER A 148 0.03 3.83 -3.39
N PHE A 149 -0.85 2.89 -3.09
CA PHE A 149 -0.71 2.03 -1.92
C PHE A 149 0.62 1.25 -1.93
N HIS A 150 1.00 0.64 -3.06
CA HIS A 150 2.22 -0.16 -3.10
C HIS A 150 3.50 0.68 -3.09
N ALA A 151 3.48 1.89 -3.65
CA ALA A 151 4.62 2.81 -3.49
C ALA A 151 4.82 3.17 -2.01
N SER A 152 3.74 3.45 -1.27
CA SER A 152 3.79 3.68 0.18
C SER A 152 4.29 2.44 0.94
N VAL A 153 3.83 1.24 0.56
CA VAL A 153 4.28 -0.04 1.16
C VAL A 153 5.79 -0.22 0.99
N PHE A 154 6.32 -0.06 -0.23
CA PHE A 154 7.77 -0.21 -0.45
C PHE A 154 8.57 0.92 0.22
N SER A 155 8.04 2.14 0.29
CA SER A 155 8.68 3.22 1.05
C SER A 155 8.82 2.85 2.53
N ILE A 156 7.79 2.25 3.14
CA ILE A 156 7.85 1.73 4.51
C ILE A 156 8.89 0.61 4.63
N LEU A 157 8.85 -0.40 3.74
CA LEU A 157 9.76 -1.54 3.79
C LEU A 157 11.24 -1.14 3.70
N TYR A 158 11.55 -0.12 2.91
CA TYR A 158 12.91 0.38 2.71
C TYR A 158 13.25 1.62 3.57
N ASN A 159 12.36 2.02 4.47
CA ASN A 159 12.51 3.21 5.32
C ASN A 159 12.84 4.46 4.49
N ARG A 160 12.13 4.64 3.38
CA ARG A 160 12.29 5.84 2.53
C ARG A 160 11.30 6.91 2.95
N PRO A 161 11.74 8.15 3.14
CA PRO A 161 10.82 9.26 3.35
C PRO A 161 9.87 9.38 2.17
N PHE A 162 8.57 9.58 2.46
CA PHE A 162 7.55 9.67 1.43
C PHE A 162 6.41 10.60 1.85
N LEU A 163 5.65 11.03 0.87
CA LEU A 163 4.44 11.82 1.06
C LEU A 163 3.32 11.21 0.24
N VAL A 164 2.19 11.00 0.89
CA VAL A 164 0.97 10.49 0.24
C VAL A 164 0.07 11.65 -0.12
N PHE A 165 -0.42 11.63 -1.34
CA PHE A 165 -1.41 12.57 -1.85
C PHE A 165 -2.76 11.89 -2.03
N ASP A 166 -3.84 12.67 -1.95
CA ASP A 166 -5.16 12.15 -2.27
C ASP A 166 -5.27 11.81 -3.75
N ARG A 167 -5.88 10.66 -4.03
CA ARG A 167 -6.14 10.28 -5.41
C ARG A 167 -7.28 11.11 -5.99
N ASN A 168 -6.98 11.86 -7.04
CA ASN A 168 -7.96 12.61 -7.80
C ASN A 168 -8.42 11.83 -9.04
N GLY A 169 -9.69 11.99 -9.44
CA GLY A 169 -10.28 11.37 -10.62
C GLY A 169 -11.38 10.35 -10.33
N LYS A 170 -11.69 9.49 -11.29
CA LYS A 170 -12.87 8.59 -11.26
C LYS A 170 -12.83 7.47 -10.20
N HIS A 171 -11.70 7.25 -9.53
CA HIS A 171 -11.50 6.14 -8.57
C HIS A 171 -11.06 6.64 -7.20
N THR A 172 -11.84 7.52 -6.60
CA THR A 172 -11.57 8.15 -5.29
C THR A 172 -11.68 7.18 -4.10
N GLY A 173 -12.37 6.05 -4.23
CA GLY A 173 -12.60 5.07 -3.14
C GLY A 173 -11.36 4.30 -2.63
N MET A 174 -10.16 4.65 -3.09
CA MET A 174 -8.92 3.96 -2.72
C MET A 174 -8.22 4.53 -1.48
N GLY A 175 -8.70 5.66 -0.95
CA GLY A 175 -8.11 6.35 0.20
C GLY A 175 -8.17 5.54 1.50
N SER A 176 -9.21 4.72 1.70
CA SER A 176 -9.40 3.93 2.92
C SER A 176 -8.23 3.01 3.24
N ARG A 177 -7.61 2.38 2.21
CA ARG A 177 -6.46 1.48 2.40
C ARG A 177 -5.19 2.22 2.80
N ILE A 178 -4.95 3.36 2.16
CA ILE A 178 -3.79 4.19 2.49
C ILE A 178 -3.97 4.76 3.90
N ASN A 179 -5.17 5.21 4.26
CA ASN A 179 -5.47 5.69 5.61
C ASN A 179 -5.28 4.57 6.65
N THR A 180 -5.75 3.34 6.37
CA THR A 180 -5.50 2.19 7.23
C THR A 180 -4.00 1.92 7.37
N LEU A 181 -3.24 1.94 6.25
CA LEU A 181 -1.80 1.74 6.24
C LEU A 181 -1.09 2.80 7.11
N LEU A 182 -1.35 4.08 6.85
CA LEU A 182 -0.72 5.17 7.59
C LEU A 182 -1.03 5.09 9.09
N LYS A 183 -2.28 4.81 9.46
CA LYS A 183 -2.70 4.65 10.85
C LYS A 183 -2.02 3.45 11.52
N THR A 184 -1.97 2.28 10.87
CA THR A 184 -1.33 1.07 11.42
C THR A 184 0.16 1.29 11.71
N PHE A 185 0.82 2.11 10.92
CA PHE A 185 2.26 2.36 11.01
C PHE A 185 2.62 3.70 11.65
N HIS A 186 1.64 4.46 12.20
CA HIS A 186 1.82 5.76 12.85
C HIS A 186 2.43 6.82 11.91
N LEU A 187 1.99 6.82 10.66
CA LEU A 187 2.52 7.64 9.56
C LEU A 187 1.51 8.67 9.04
N GLU A 188 0.45 8.97 9.78
CA GLU A 188 -0.64 9.86 9.35
C GLU A 188 -0.12 11.25 8.95
N LYS A 189 0.99 11.68 9.56
CA LYS A 189 1.65 12.95 9.24
C LYS A 189 2.31 12.99 7.86
N LEU A 190 2.41 11.84 7.18
CA LEU A 190 2.95 11.73 5.84
C LEU A 190 1.85 11.83 4.76
N HIS A 191 0.65 12.27 5.14
CA HIS A 191 -0.43 12.60 4.22
C HIS A 191 -0.39 14.10 3.91
N TYR A 192 -0.37 14.47 2.63
CA TYR A 192 -0.30 15.86 2.20
C TYR A 192 -1.58 16.61 2.53
N THR A 193 -1.46 17.69 3.29
CA THR A 193 -2.58 18.49 3.81
C THR A 193 -2.94 19.68 2.92
N GLY A 194 -2.25 19.87 1.78
CA GLY A 194 -2.31 21.08 0.99
C GLY A 194 -1.30 22.16 1.42
N ASN A 195 -0.66 22.00 2.57
CA ASN A 195 0.31 22.95 3.06
C ASN A 195 1.73 22.39 3.01
N PHE A 196 2.62 22.99 2.19
CA PHE A 196 4.00 22.58 2.04
C PHE A 196 4.81 22.68 3.35
N GLN A 197 4.47 23.58 4.26
CA GLN A 197 5.13 23.75 5.55
C GLN A 197 5.02 22.50 6.44
N ASP A 198 4.01 21.66 6.21
CA ASP A 198 3.78 20.45 6.99
C ASP A 198 4.59 19.25 6.47
N VAL A 199 5.25 19.38 5.32
CA VAL A 199 6.03 18.29 4.71
C VAL A 199 7.23 17.93 5.59
N LYS A 200 7.34 16.64 5.90
CA LYS A 200 8.46 16.08 6.68
C LYS A 200 9.44 15.40 5.73
N PHE A 201 10.64 15.93 5.63
CA PHE A 201 11.70 15.41 4.77
C PHE A 201 12.50 14.27 5.41
N GLU A 202 12.47 14.19 6.71
CA GLU A 202 13.09 13.13 7.50
C GLU A 202 12.06 12.51 8.42
N TYR A 203 12.14 11.21 8.60
CA TYR A 203 11.24 10.48 9.47
C TYR A 203 11.98 9.35 10.19
N ASP A 204 11.75 9.21 11.49
CA ASP A 204 12.23 8.08 12.27
C ASP A 204 11.29 6.88 12.12
N PHE A 205 11.73 5.87 11.41
CA PHE A 205 10.98 4.64 11.17
C PHE A 205 11.05 3.60 12.31
N SER A 206 11.64 3.93 13.46
CA SER A 206 11.82 2.97 14.57
C SER A 206 10.48 2.40 15.05
N ILE A 207 9.48 3.25 15.28
CA ILE A 207 8.14 2.84 15.70
C ILE A 207 7.45 2.06 14.59
N THR A 208 7.56 2.52 13.34
CA THR A 208 7.03 1.87 12.14
C THR A 208 7.57 0.45 11.99
N ASN A 209 8.88 0.26 12.15
CA ASN A 209 9.53 -1.06 12.06
C ASN A 209 9.08 -2.00 13.19
N GLN A 210 8.87 -1.50 14.40
CA GLN A 210 8.31 -2.27 15.50
C GLN A 210 6.86 -2.71 15.20
N SER A 211 6.04 -1.80 14.68
CA SER A 211 4.67 -2.09 14.27
C SER A 211 4.64 -3.13 13.14
N LEU A 212 5.53 -3.00 12.14
CA LEU A 212 5.65 -3.94 11.05
C LEU A 212 5.97 -5.37 11.54
N LYS A 213 6.87 -5.50 12.51
CA LYS A 213 7.17 -6.80 13.13
C LYS A 213 5.93 -7.39 13.80
N LYS A 214 5.20 -6.62 14.60
CA LYS A 214 3.97 -7.07 15.28
C LYS A 214 2.88 -7.49 14.30
N GLU A 215 2.70 -6.71 13.25
CA GLU A 215 1.68 -7.01 12.21
C GLU A 215 2.05 -8.26 11.40
N ARG A 216 3.33 -8.50 11.10
CA ARG A 216 3.79 -9.77 10.52
C ARG A 216 3.47 -10.95 11.42
N GLU A 217 3.79 -10.86 12.71
CA GLU A 217 3.50 -11.91 13.69
C GLU A 217 1.99 -12.18 13.79
N LYS A 218 1.15 -11.14 13.74
CA LYS A 218 -0.30 -11.25 13.69
C LYS A 218 -0.76 -12.00 12.43
N ALA A 219 -0.24 -11.61 11.27
CA ALA A 219 -0.59 -12.24 10.00
C ALA A 219 -0.17 -13.73 9.95
N TYR A 220 1.02 -14.07 10.44
CA TYR A 220 1.47 -15.46 10.53
C TYR A 220 0.59 -16.27 11.47
N ARG A 221 0.25 -15.76 12.66
CA ARG A 221 -0.67 -16.46 13.59
C ARG A 221 -2.03 -16.74 12.96
N PHE A 222 -2.58 -15.76 12.23
CA PHE A 222 -3.84 -15.96 11.51
C PHE A 222 -3.73 -17.08 10.49
N ILE A 223 -2.66 -17.10 9.68
CA ILE A 223 -2.45 -18.12 8.65
C ILE A 223 -2.31 -19.52 9.28
N HIS A 224 -1.49 -19.66 10.33
CA HIS A 224 -1.31 -20.93 11.03
C HIS A 224 -2.62 -21.44 11.62
N HIS A 225 -3.36 -20.58 12.32
CA HIS A 225 -4.68 -20.94 12.87
C HIS A 225 -5.68 -21.33 11.78
N ALA A 226 -5.71 -20.62 10.66
CA ALA A 226 -6.60 -20.89 9.53
C ALA A 226 -6.27 -22.21 8.82
N LEU A 227 -5.01 -22.67 8.88
CA LEU A 227 -4.54 -23.92 8.28
C LEU A 227 -4.55 -25.12 9.26
N ASP A 228 -4.92 -24.93 10.54
CA ASP A 228 -4.83 -25.94 11.60
C ASP A 228 -3.40 -26.39 11.94
N GLU A 229 -2.47 -25.51 11.87
CA GLU A 229 -1.09 -25.77 12.27
C GLU A 229 -0.75 -25.24 13.65
#